data_251cc13b866150d34ad43a34d7165642
#
_entry.id   251cc13b866150d34ad43a34d7165642
#
_cell.length_a   1.000
_cell.length_b   1.000
_cell.length_c   1.000
_cell.angle_alpha   90.00
_cell.angle_beta   90.00
_cell.angle_gamma   90.00
#
_symmetry.space_group_name_H-M   'P 1'
#
loop_
_entity.id
_entity.type
_entity.pdbx_description
1 polymer ?
#
loop_
_entity_poly.entity_id
_entity_poly.type
_entity_poly.pdbx_seq_one_letter_code
_entity_poly.pdbx_strand_id
1 'polypeptide(L)'
;METKKCCLTERQMPTQWYNIVADMPNKPLPPLHPATKQPVTKEQMSAIFAEELIDQEMSTERFIDIPEEVQEIYKIWRPTPLVRATGLEKALGTPAKIYFKNESVSPAGSHKPNTAVPQAYYNYKQGIRHLTTETGAGQWGAAIAFAAKHFGLDVQVFMVKVSYEQKPYRRLMMNTWGTECIASPSTITASGRAALERDPDCSGSLGLAISEAVEMALQHPEDTRYCLGSVLNHVILHQTVIGQEAVAQMEMAGAEPDVVIGCFGGGSNFAGLGFPFLRRNLVEGRNIRIVAVEPSSCPKLTRGTFQYDFGDVAGFTPLLPMYTLGHDFQPSDIHAGGLRYHGAGSIVSQLLKDGLVEARSLPQTETLAAGILFAKTEGIIPAPESTHAIAAAIREALQAKEEGTPRTILFNLSGNGVIDLYAYEQ
;
A
#
# COMPACT_ATOMS: atom_id res chain seq x y z
N MET A 1 1.25 -10.87 33.95
CA MET A 1 1.07 -11.42 32.57
C MET A 1 1.50 -10.36 31.59
N GLU A 2 2.33 -10.70 30.61
CA GLU A 2 2.65 -9.76 29.53
C GLU A 2 1.41 -9.51 28.66
N THR A 3 1.18 -8.26 28.28
CA THR A 3 0.01 -7.85 27.47
C THR A 3 0.16 -8.41 26.06
N LYS A 4 -0.78 -9.26 25.63
CA LYS A 4 -0.77 -9.84 24.27
C LYS A 4 -1.27 -8.84 23.21
N LYS A 5 -2.21 -7.95 23.56
CA LYS A 5 -2.87 -7.03 22.63
C LYS A 5 -2.91 -5.62 23.21
N CYS A 6 -2.35 -4.65 22.50
CA CYS A 6 -2.39 -3.23 22.84
C CYS A 6 -3.37 -2.52 21.90
N CYS A 7 -4.37 -1.84 22.49
CA CYS A 7 -5.35 -1.05 21.76
C CYS A 7 -5.35 0.38 22.32
N LEU A 8 -5.30 1.36 21.44
CA LEU A 8 -5.58 2.75 21.77
C LEU A 8 -7.11 2.95 21.88
N THR A 9 -7.51 4.01 22.54
CA THR A 9 -8.89 4.52 22.48
C THR A 9 -9.07 5.41 21.26
N GLU A 10 -10.30 5.68 20.84
CA GLU A 10 -10.58 6.63 19.75
C GLU A 10 -9.97 8.02 20.00
N ARG A 11 -9.91 8.48 21.25
CA ARG A 11 -9.31 9.75 21.65
C ARG A 11 -7.79 9.80 21.47
N GLN A 12 -7.14 8.66 21.29
CA GLN A 12 -5.71 8.52 21.08
C GLN A 12 -5.35 8.27 19.62
N MET A 13 -6.35 8.29 18.72
CA MET A 13 -6.08 8.27 17.27
C MET A 13 -5.26 9.49 16.86
N PRO A 14 -4.34 9.33 15.89
CA PRO A 14 -3.68 10.49 15.29
C PRO A 14 -4.70 11.46 14.67
N THR A 15 -4.52 12.75 14.95
CA THR A 15 -5.31 13.84 14.34
C THR A 15 -4.58 14.50 13.17
N GLN A 16 -3.35 14.09 12.91
CA GLN A 16 -2.51 14.57 11.81
C GLN A 16 -1.80 13.40 11.13
N TRP A 17 -1.60 13.49 9.82
CA TRP A 17 -0.69 12.62 9.09
C TRP A 17 0.75 13.11 9.23
N TYR A 18 1.69 12.19 9.31
CA TYR A 18 3.11 12.48 9.35
C TYR A 18 3.73 12.43 7.96
N ASN A 19 4.33 13.52 7.52
CA ASN A 19 5.05 13.62 6.25
C ASN A 19 6.55 13.52 6.46
N ILE A 20 7.12 12.37 6.10
CA ILE A 20 8.55 12.11 6.25
C ILE A 20 9.43 13.04 5.39
N VAL A 21 8.88 13.62 4.31
CA VAL A 21 9.62 14.55 3.44
C VAL A 21 10.23 15.71 4.25
N ALA A 22 9.56 16.15 5.32
CA ALA A 22 10.08 17.19 6.20
C ALA A 22 11.43 16.82 6.86
N ASP A 23 11.62 15.54 7.19
CA ASP A 23 12.77 15.04 7.95
C ASP A 23 13.83 14.32 7.09
N MET A 24 13.55 14.07 5.81
CA MET A 24 14.50 13.42 4.90
C MET A 24 15.75 14.30 4.66
N PRO A 25 16.96 13.73 4.71
CA PRO A 25 18.19 14.47 4.37
C PRO A 25 18.22 14.88 2.89
N ASN A 26 17.79 14.01 1.99
CA ASN A 26 17.64 14.28 0.57
C ASN A 26 16.17 14.17 0.18
N LYS A 27 15.62 15.25 -0.39
CA LYS A 27 14.23 15.24 -0.88
C LYS A 27 14.12 14.42 -2.15
N PRO A 28 12.97 13.76 -2.43
CA PRO A 28 12.76 13.10 -3.70
C PRO A 28 12.81 14.12 -4.84
N LEU A 29 13.30 13.68 -6.01
CA LEU A 29 13.26 14.49 -7.20
C LEU A 29 11.80 14.75 -7.63
N PRO A 30 11.50 15.90 -8.29
CA PRO A 30 10.12 16.21 -8.69
C PRO A 30 9.65 15.29 -9.82
N PRO A 31 8.33 15.02 -9.92
CA PRO A 31 7.76 14.38 -11.09
C PRO A 31 7.94 15.26 -12.33
N LEU A 32 8.13 14.64 -13.51
CA LEU A 32 8.37 15.36 -14.77
C LEU A 32 7.22 15.16 -15.75
N HIS A 33 6.92 16.22 -16.48
CA HIS A 33 5.96 16.16 -17.59
C HIS A 33 6.51 15.27 -18.72
N PRO A 34 5.72 14.32 -19.26
CA PRO A 34 6.18 13.33 -20.23
C PRO A 34 6.84 13.93 -21.48
N ALA A 35 6.26 14.99 -22.03
CA ALA A 35 6.76 15.60 -23.28
C ALA A 35 7.88 16.61 -23.04
N THR A 36 7.74 17.50 -22.06
CA THR A 36 8.69 18.62 -21.87
C THR A 36 9.88 18.26 -20.98
N LYS A 37 9.78 17.19 -20.19
CA LYS A 37 10.76 16.77 -19.17
C LYS A 37 11.03 17.84 -18.11
N GLN A 38 10.14 18.82 -17.99
CA GLN A 38 10.17 19.81 -16.90
C GLN A 38 9.34 19.32 -15.71
N PRO A 39 9.59 19.81 -14.49
CA PRO A 39 8.75 19.52 -13.35
C PRO A 39 7.27 19.79 -13.65
N VAL A 40 6.39 18.87 -13.24
CA VAL A 40 4.94 18.98 -13.44
C VAL A 40 4.39 20.10 -12.55
N THR A 41 3.51 20.93 -13.11
CA THR A 41 2.80 21.96 -12.33
C THR A 41 1.51 21.42 -11.71
N LYS A 42 0.99 22.15 -10.69
CA LYS A 42 -0.30 21.81 -10.06
C LYS A 42 -1.43 21.77 -11.09
N GLU A 43 -1.48 22.73 -12.01
CA GLU A 43 -2.50 22.82 -13.06
C GLU A 43 -2.49 21.59 -13.99
N GLN A 44 -1.31 21.07 -14.30
CA GLN A 44 -1.19 19.86 -15.14
C GLN A 44 -1.69 18.60 -14.41
N MET A 45 -1.57 18.55 -13.09
CA MET A 45 -2.04 17.43 -12.28
C MET A 45 -3.54 17.53 -11.95
N SER A 46 -4.12 18.73 -11.94
CA SER A 46 -5.53 18.97 -11.55
C SER A 46 -6.55 18.36 -12.52
N ALA A 47 -6.14 18.03 -13.74
CA ALA A 47 -6.97 17.26 -14.68
C ALA A 47 -7.20 15.81 -14.23
N ILE A 48 -6.32 15.27 -13.37
CA ILE A 48 -6.33 13.85 -12.95
C ILE A 48 -6.70 13.74 -11.48
N PHE A 49 -6.20 14.62 -10.60
CA PHE A 49 -6.34 14.55 -9.14
C PHE A 49 -7.09 15.76 -8.57
N ALA A 50 -7.72 15.58 -7.41
CA ALA A 50 -8.24 16.70 -6.65
C ALA A 50 -7.10 17.63 -6.16
N GLU A 51 -7.36 18.95 -6.14
CA GLU A 51 -6.32 19.97 -5.86
C GLU A 51 -5.66 19.79 -4.50
N GLU A 52 -6.43 19.48 -3.45
CA GLU A 52 -5.90 19.27 -2.11
C GLU A 52 -4.97 18.04 -2.06
N LEU A 53 -5.27 16.98 -2.83
CA LEU A 53 -4.39 15.82 -2.93
C LEU A 53 -3.06 16.17 -3.63
N ILE A 54 -3.09 17.11 -4.59
CA ILE A 54 -1.88 17.62 -5.24
C ILE A 54 -1.06 18.47 -4.26
N ASP A 55 -1.71 19.31 -3.46
CA ASP A 55 -1.04 20.09 -2.43
C ASP A 55 -0.34 19.18 -1.41
N GLN A 56 -0.99 18.09 -1.01
CA GLN A 56 -0.39 17.08 -0.14
C GLN A 56 0.73 16.29 -0.83
N GLU A 57 0.59 15.97 -2.12
CA GLU A 57 1.62 15.31 -2.93
C GLU A 57 2.93 16.09 -2.96
N MET A 58 2.82 17.43 -3.02
CA MET A 58 3.94 18.37 -3.12
C MET A 58 4.39 18.94 -1.78
N SER A 59 3.68 18.64 -0.68
CA SER A 59 3.91 19.25 0.63
C SER A 59 5.26 18.84 1.23
N THR A 60 5.88 19.81 1.90
CA THR A 60 7.04 19.62 2.77
C THR A 60 6.73 19.86 4.24
N GLU A 61 5.47 20.14 4.58
CA GLU A 61 5.02 20.27 5.96
C GLU A 61 5.10 18.93 6.69
N ARG A 62 5.60 18.95 7.93
CA ARG A 62 5.85 17.71 8.70
C ARG A 62 4.56 17.03 9.14
N PHE A 63 3.54 17.79 9.50
CA PHE A 63 2.25 17.28 9.92
C PHE A 63 1.14 17.98 9.16
N ILE A 64 0.20 17.21 8.66
CA ILE A 64 -0.97 17.71 7.91
C ILE A 64 -2.21 17.21 8.65
N ASP A 65 -3.13 18.13 8.96
CA ASP A 65 -4.33 17.83 9.72
C ASP A 65 -5.25 16.83 9.01
N ILE A 66 -5.77 15.86 9.77
CA ILE A 66 -6.80 14.95 9.29
C ILE A 66 -8.16 15.63 9.47
N PRO A 67 -8.93 15.86 8.39
CA PRO A 67 -10.26 16.44 8.50
C PRO A 67 -11.16 15.67 9.48
N GLU A 68 -12.02 16.37 10.20
CA GLU A 68 -12.90 15.76 11.20
C GLU A 68 -13.80 14.68 10.58
N GLU A 69 -14.34 14.94 9.37
CA GLU A 69 -15.18 13.99 8.64
C GLU A 69 -14.42 12.70 8.28
N VAL A 70 -13.13 12.81 7.98
CA VAL A 70 -12.25 11.64 7.73
C VAL A 70 -12.00 10.89 9.03
N GLN A 71 -11.74 11.61 10.14
CA GLN A 71 -11.55 10.98 11.47
C GLN A 71 -12.80 10.22 11.92
N GLU A 72 -14.02 10.76 11.68
CA GLU A 72 -15.28 10.07 12.02
C GLU A 72 -15.42 8.75 11.27
N ILE A 73 -15.06 8.71 9.98
CA ILE A 73 -15.10 7.45 9.22
C ILE A 73 -14.01 6.49 9.69
N TYR A 74 -12.83 7.00 10.04
CA TYR A 74 -11.75 6.17 10.59
C TYR A 74 -12.17 5.42 11.86
N LYS A 75 -13.01 5.98 12.72
CA LYS A 75 -13.53 5.34 13.94
C LYS A 75 -14.29 4.03 13.69
N ILE A 76 -14.73 3.76 12.45
CA ILE A 76 -15.36 2.49 12.09
C ILE A 76 -14.42 1.30 12.36
N TRP A 77 -13.10 1.47 12.18
CA TRP A 77 -12.12 0.37 12.36
C TRP A 77 -10.86 0.77 13.10
N ARG A 78 -10.59 2.06 13.26
CA ARG A 78 -9.40 2.56 13.98
C ARG A 78 -9.75 3.00 15.39
N PRO A 79 -8.79 2.94 16.33
CA PRO A 79 -7.41 2.46 16.19
C PRO A 79 -7.33 0.95 15.95
N THR A 80 -6.42 0.52 15.04
CA THR A 80 -6.21 -0.91 14.82
C THR A 80 -5.30 -1.50 15.89
N PRO A 81 -5.45 -2.78 16.27
CA PRO A 81 -4.68 -3.36 17.36
C PRO A 81 -3.23 -3.66 16.98
N LEU A 82 -2.34 -3.52 17.96
CA LEU A 82 -1.01 -4.13 17.98
C LEU A 82 -1.09 -5.44 18.76
N VAL A 83 -0.59 -6.53 18.18
CA VAL A 83 -0.69 -7.86 18.78
C VAL A 83 0.67 -8.52 18.84
N ARG A 84 1.00 -9.19 19.95
CA ARG A 84 2.18 -10.03 20.07
C ARG A 84 1.89 -11.44 19.58
N ALA A 85 2.67 -11.94 18.64
CA ALA A 85 2.52 -13.25 18.00
C ALA A 85 3.13 -14.37 18.87
N THR A 86 2.61 -14.56 20.07
CA THR A 86 3.17 -15.51 21.05
C THR A 86 3.10 -16.97 20.61
N GLY A 87 2.12 -17.34 19.79
CA GLY A 87 2.00 -18.67 19.21
C GLY A 87 3.12 -18.91 18.19
N LEU A 88 3.41 -17.92 17.35
CA LEU A 88 4.50 -17.98 16.38
C LEU A 88 5.87 -18.02 17.07
N GLU A 89 6.11 -17.16 18.07
CA GLU A 89 7.33 -17.19 18.89
C GLU A 89 7.61 -18.59 19.45
N LYS A 90 6.56 -19.19 20.04
CA LYS A 90 6.64 -20.56 20.61
C LYS A 90 6.91 -21.61 19.53
N ALA A 91 6.25 -21.55 18.39
CA ALA A 91 6.42 -22.49 17.29
C ALA A 91 7.84 -22.44 16.72
N LEU A 92 8.46 -21.24 16.66
CA LEU A 92 9.84 -21.06 16.19
C LEU A 92 10.89 -21.41 17.27
N GLY A 93 10.49 -21.44 18.54
CA GLY A 93 11.40 -21.62 19.67
C GLY A 93 12.49 -20.55 19.72
N THR A 94 12.13 -19.29 19.46
CA THR A 94 13.00 -18.12 19.34
C THR A 94 13.00 -17.29 20.61
N PRO A 95 14.11 -16.61 20.97
CA PRO A 95 14.12 -15.57 22.00
C PRO A 95 13.53 -14.24 21.53
N ALA A 96 13.23 -14.10 20.23
CA ALA A 96 12.68 -12.88 19.66
C ALA A 96 11.24 -12.64 20.14
N LYS A 97 10.88 -11.36 20.32
CA LYS A 97 9.51 -10.88 20.52
C LYS A 97 8.96 -10.43 19.17
N ILE A 98 7.84 -11.01 18.74
CA ILE A 98 7.24 -10.72 17.42
C ILE A 98 5.92 -9.99 17.62
N TYR A 99 5.81 -8.76 17.11
CA TYR A 99 4.60 -7.97 17.13
C TYR A 99 4.09 -7.76 15.70
N PHE A 100 2.78 -7.66 15.55
CA PHE A 100 2.18 -7.23 14.29
C PHE A 100 1.12 -6.16 14.50
N LYS A 101 1.17 -5.14 13.65
CA LYS A 101 0.11 -4.14 13.52
C LYS A 101 -0.97 -4.71 12.63
N ASN A 102 -2.19 -4.84 13.14
CA ASN A 102 -3.26 -5.56 12.45
C ASN A 102 -4.15 -4.63 11.63
N GLU A 103 -3.78 -4.35 10.40
CA GLU A 103 -4.57 -3.56 9.43
C GLU A 103 -5.62 -4.40 8.67
N SER A 104 -5.72 -5.70 8.95
CA SER A 104 -6.68 -6.60 8.30
C SER A 104 -8.14 -6.43 8.79
N VAL A 105 -8.35 -5.60 9.81
CA VAL A 105 -9.65 -5.43 10.50
C VAL A 105 -10.55 -4.36 9.90
N SER A 106 -10.09 -3.64 8.89
CA SER A 106 -10.90 -2.63 8.21
C SER A 106 -12.08 -3.25 7.43
N PRO A 107 -13.13 -2.47 7.09
CA PRO A 107 -14.25 -2.98 6.30
C PRO A 107 -13.84 -3.61 4.96
N ALA A 108 -12.79 -3.10 4.32
CA ALA A 108 -12.24 -3.67 3.09
C ALA A 108 -11.20 -4.78 3.34
N GLY A 109 -10.94 -5.15 4.60
CA GLY A 109 -10.01 -6.20 4.98
C GLY A 109 -8.53 -5.89 4.71
N SER A 110 -8.14 -4.60 4.65
CA SER A 110 -6.75 -4.19 4.41
C SER A 110 -6.47 -2.75 4.91
N HIS A 111 -5.20 -2.32 4.85
CA HIS A 111 -4.76 -0.95 5.17
C HIS A 111 -5.30 0.13 4.21
N LYS A 112 -5.80 -0.25 3.04
CA LYS A 112 -6.11 0.70 1.97
C LYS A 112 -7.21 1.73 2.27
N PRO A 113 -8.23 1.48 3.10
CA PRO A 113 -9.19 2.51 3.50
C PRO A 113 -8.58 3.75 4.14
N ASN A 114 -7.38 3.65 4.74
CA ASN A 114 -6.69 4.80 5.33
C ASN A 114 -6.39 5.91 4.32
N THR A 115 -6.22 5.58 3.05
CA THR A 115 -6.05 6.57 1.97
C THR A 115 -7.30 6.72 1.10
N ALA A 116 -8.12 5.66 0.99
CA ALA A 116 -9.35 5.72 0.20
C ALA A 116 -10.34 6.76 0.75
N VAL A 117 -10.48 6.83 2.09
CA VAL A 117 -11.39 7.78 2.74
C VAL A 117 -10.96 9.23 2.50
N PRO A 118 -9.71 9.66 2.75
CA PRO A 118 -9.32 11.04 2.43
C PRO A 118 -9.39 11.35 0.93
N GLN A 119 -9.02 10.42 0.04
CA GLN A 119 -9.15 10.66 -1.40
C GLN A 119 -10.61 10.88 -1.80
N ALA A 120 -11.55 10.07 -1.33
CA ALA A 120 -12.97 10.27 -1.57
C ALA A 120 -13.46 11.59 -0.97
N TYR A 121 -13.06 11.93 0.25
CA TYR A 121 -13.42 13.17 0.93
C TYR A 121 -13.00 14.42 0.14
N TYR A 122 -11.73 14.52 -0.26
CA TYR A 122 -11.24 15.71 -0.96
C TYR A 122 -11.84 15.85 -2.37
N ASN A 123 -12.09 14.75 -3.06
CA ASN A 123 -12.84 14.78 -4.31
C ASN A 123 -14.28 15.29 -4.10
N TYR A 124 -14.98 14.77 -3.09
CA TYR A 124 -16.31 15.25 -2.72
C TYR A 124 -16.32 16.74 -2.38
N LYS A 125 -15.36 17.23 -1.58
CA LYS A 125 -15.24 18.66 -1.21
C LYS A 125 -14.99 19.56 -2.40
N GLN A 126 -14.32 19.08 -3.43
CA GLN A 126 -14.10 19.80 -4.69
C GLN A 126 -15.31 19.76 -5.64
N GLY A 127 -16.37 19.03 -5.30
CA GLY A 127 -17.58 18.89 -6.11
C GLY A 127 -17.50 17.81 -7.19
N ILE A 128 -16.48 16.97 -7.17
CA ILE A 128 -16.36 15.81 -8.04
C ILE A 128 -17.47 14.81 -7.72
N ARG A 129 -17.96 14.11 -8.74
CA ARG A 129 -19.07 13.16 -8.64
C ARG A 129 -18.64 11.72 -8.94
N HIS A 130 -17.67 11.57 -9.83
CA HIS A 130 -17.24 10.28 -10.33
C HIS A 130 -15.77 10.05 -10.05
N LEU A 131 -15.44 8.86 -9.57
CA LEU A 131 -14.05 8.44 -9.36
C LEU A 131 -13.75 7.29 -10.32
N THR A 132 -12.57 7.32 -10.92
CA THR A 132 -12.01 6.19 -11.66
C THR A 132 -10.79 5.67 -10.96
N THR A 133 -10.56 4.36 -11.06
CA THR A 133 -9.35 3.77 -10.47
C THR A 133 -9.07 2.39 -11.08
N GLU A 134 -7.85 1.94 -10.90
CA GLU A 134 -7.45 0.57 -11.16
C GLU A 134 -7.49 -0.29 -9.91
N THR A 135 -7.39 -1.61 -10.07
CA THR A 135 -7.07 -2.52 -8.98
C THR A 135 -6.40 -3.80 -9.49
N GLY A 136 -5.30 -4.21 -8.84
CA GLY A 136 -4.62 -5.48 -9.15
C GLY A 136 -5.39 -6.68 -8.61
N ALA A 137 -5.35 -6.88 -7.29
CA ALA A 137 -6.01 -8.01 -6.60
C ALA A 137 -7.45 -7.72 -6.14
N GLY A 138 -7.95 -6.48 -6.34
CA GLY A 138 -9.27 -6.05 -5.90
C GLY A 138 -9.31 -5.39 -4.51
N GLN A 139 -8.23 -5.39 -3.77
CA GLN A 139 -8.17 -4.79 -2.42
C GLN A 139 -8.33 -3.26 -2.46
N TRP A 140 -7.69 -2.60 -3.43
CA TRP A 140 -7.83 -1.16 -3.61
C TRP A 140 -9.22 -0.78 -4.11
N GLY A 141 -9.73 -1.47 -5.13
CA GLY A 141 -11.09 -1.26 -5.63
C GLY A 141 -12.15 -1.41 -4.52
N ALA A 142 -12.02 -2.42 -3.66
CA ALA A 142 -12.91 -2.59 -2.51
C ALA A 142 -12.78 -1.44 -1.50
N ALA A 143 -11.57 -0.91 -1.26
CA ALA A 143 -11.35 0.19 -0.33
C ALA A 143 -11.98 1.51 -0.81
N ILE A 144 -11.79 1.85 -2.10
CA ILE A 144 -12.38 3.07 -2.66
C ILE A 144 -13.90 2.95 -2.83
N ALA A 145 -14.42 1.75 -3.16
CA ALA A 145 -15.85 1.48 -3.19
C ALA A 145 -16.50 1.71 -1.82
N PHE A 146 -15.87 1.23 -0.75
CA PHE A 146 -16.30 1.51 0.64
C PHE A 146 -16.28 3.02 0.92
N ALA A 147 -15.16 3.69 0.68
CA ALA A 147 -14.97 5.09 1.02
C ALA A 147 -15.93 6.02 0.28
N ALA A 148 -16.12 5.82 -1.01
CA ALA A 148 -16.97 6.65 -1.86
C ALA A 148 -18.43 6.69 -1.40
N LYS A 149 -18.93 5.60 -0.82
CA LYS A 149 -20.33 5.53 -0.31
C LYS A 149 -20.60 6.50 0.83
N HIS A 150 -19.61 6.82 1.64
CA HIS A 150 -19.76 7.80 2.72
C HIS A 150 -19.98 9.22 2.20
N PHE A 151 -19.59 9.49 0.95
CA PHE A 151 -19.67 10.81 0.32
C PHE A 151 -20.62 10.86 -0.89
N GLY A 152 -21.34 9.77 -1.19
CA GLY A 152 -22.28 9.72 -2.32
C GLY A 152 -21.60 9.82 -3.68
N LEU A 153 -20.36 9.35 -3.80
CA LEU A 153 -19.61 9.34 -5.06
C LEU A 153 -19.81 8.02 -5.81
N ASP A 154 -19.88 8.10 -7.13
CA ASP A 154 -19.84 6.94 -8.00
C ASP A 154 -18.40 6.54 -8.31
N VAL A 155 -18.14 5.24 -8.44
CA VAL A 155 -16.81 4.71 -8.71
C VAL A 155 -16.83 3.70 -9.85
N GLN A 156 -15.90 3.83 -10.78
CA GLN A 156 -15.62 2.84 -11.81
C GLN A 156 -14.22 2.26 -11.59
N VAL A 157 -14.13 0.94 -11.46
CA VAL A 157 -12.90 0.23 -11.13
C VAL A 157 -12.47 -0.66 -12.29
N PHE A 158 -11.26 -0.44 -12.83
CA PHE A 158 -10.62 -1.31 -13.80
C PHE A 158 -9.78 -2.36 -13.07
N MET A 159 -10.22 -3.61 -13.09
CA MET A 159 -9.55 -4.71 -12.40
C MET A 159 -8.76 -5.56 -13.38
N VAL A 160 -7.49 -5.83 -13.09
CA VAL A 160 -6.64 -6.72 -13.91
C VAL A 160 -7.37 -8.03 -14.19
N LYS A 161 -7.54 -8.40 -15.49
CA LYS A 161 -8.41 -9.49 -15.97
C LYS A 161 -8.15 -10.82 -15.26
N VAL A 162 -6.91 -11.23 -15.11
CA VAL A 162 -6.57 -12.47 -14.39
C VAL A 162 -7.11 -12.46 -12.95
N SER A 163 -7.03 -11.34 -12.26
CA SER A 163 -7.58 -11.21 -10.90
C SER A 163 -9.10 -11.09 -10.89
N TYR A 164 -9.68 -10.42 -11.88
CA TYR A 164 -11.14 -10.31 -12.06
C TYR A 164 -11.79 -11.69 -12.18
N GLU A 165 -11.14 -12.62 -12.89
CA GLU A 165 -11.60 -13.98 -13.07
C GLU A 165 -11.34 -14.85 -11.83
N GLN A 166 -10.14 -14.76 -11.25
CA GLN A 166 -9.72 -15.61 -10.13
C GLN A 166 -10.28 -15.16 -8.76
N LYS A 167 -10.67 -13.88 -8.60
CA LYS A 167 -11.07 -13.29 -7.31
C LYS A 167 -12.51 -12.73 -7.33
N PRO A 168 -13.53 -13.57 -7.57
CA PRO A 168 -14.92 -13.10 -7.72
C PRO A 168 -15.45 -12.39 -6.46
N TYR A 169 -15.01 -12.78 -5.27
CA TYR A 169 -15.49 -12.18 -4.01
C TYR A 169 -15.10 -10.71 -3.86
N ARG A 170 -13.94 -10.29 -4.38
CA ARG A 170 -13.56 -8.87 -4.38
C ARG A 170 -14.50 -8.04 -5.24
N ARG A 171 -14.83 -8.53 -6.42
CA ARG A 171 -15.83 -7.91 -7.30
C ARG A 171 -17.22 -7.86 -6.65
N LEU A 172 -17.65 -8.93 -6.00
CA LEU A 172 -18.92 -8.96 -5.29
C LEU A 172 -18.97 -7.93 -4.15
N MET A 173 -17.87 -7.74 -3.40
CA MET A 173 -17.77 -6.67 -2.39
C MET A 173 -17.96 -5.29 -3.02
N MET A 174 -17.26 -4.99 -4.11
CA MET A 174 -17.40 -3.71 -4.83
C MET A 174 -18.85 -3.50 -5.32
N ASN A 175 -19.44 -4.50 -5.93
CA ASN A 175 -20.83 -4.44 -6.41
C ASN A 175 -21.82 -4.24 -5.24
N THR A 176 -21.56 -4.87 -4.07
CA THR A 176 -22.41 -4.70 -2.87
C THR A 176 -22.39 -3.25 -2.38
N TRP A 177 -21.26 -2.56 -2.51
CA TRP A 177 -21.16 -1.12 -2.26
C TRP A 177 -21.60 -0.26 -3.45
N GLY A 178 -22.16 -0.86 -4.51
CA GLY A 178 -22.70 -0.16 -5.68
C GLY A 178 -21.64 0.40 -6.63
N THR A 179 -20.45 -0.20 -6.65
CA THR A 179 -19.34 0.18 -7.54
C THR A 179 -19.28 -0.75 -8.74
N GLU A 180 -19.15 -0.18 -9.93
CA GLU A 180 -18.93 -0.93 -11.16
C GLU A 180 -17.48 -1.42 -11.24
N CYS A 181 -17.29 -2.73 -11.43
CA CYS A 181 -15.97 -3.34 -11.61
C CYS A 181 -15.84 -3.96 -12.99
N ILE A 182 -14.89 -3.48 -13.79
CA ILE A 182 -14.67 -3.82 -15.20
C ILE A 182 -13.35 -4.57 -15.32
N ALA A 183 -13.31 -5.64 -16.12
CA ALA A 183 -12.06 -6.34 -16.44
C ALA A 183 -11.17 -5.47 -17.35
N SER A 184 -9.88 -5.35 -17.01
CA SER A 184 -8.86 -4.67 -17.83
C SER A 184 -7.88 -5.70 -18.40
N PRO A 185 -7.66 -5.69 -19.76
CA PRO A 185 -8.13 -4.72 -20.76
C PRO A 185 -9.62 -4.78 -21.05
N SER A 186 -10.22 -3.62 -21.28
CA SER A 186 -11.65 -3.47 -21.63
C SER A 186 -11.82 -2.96 -23.07
N THR A 187 -13.06 -3.05 -23.57
CA THR A 187 -13.41 -2.48 -24.88
C THR A 187 -13.90 -1.03 -24.81
N ILE A 188 -14.05 -0.46 -23.61
CA ILE A 188 -14.62 0.89 -23.43
C ILE A 188 -13.58 2.00 -23.60
N THR A 189 -12.30 1.71 -23.33
CA THR A 189 -11.20 2.66 -23.47
C THR A 189 -10.39 2.42 -24.74
N ALA A 190 -9.68 3.43 -25.23
CA ALA A 190 -8.76 3.26 -26.37
C ALA A 190 -7.56 2.41 -25.97
N SER A 191 -7.03 2.61 -24.77
CA SER A 191 -5.92 1.83 -24.20
C SER A 191 -6.25 0.35 -24.10
N GLY A 192 -7.44 0.01 -23.62
CA GLY A 192 -7.92 -1.37 -23.53
C GLY A 192 -8.11 -2.02 -24.91
N ARG A 193 -8.77 -1.33 -25.85
CA ARG A 193 -8.94 -1.82 -27.22
C ARG A 193 -7.59 -2.08 -27.90
N ALA A 194 -6.65 -1.14 -27.80
CA ALA A 194 -5.32 -1.29 -28.39
C ALA A 194 -4.55 -2.49 -27.80
N ALA A 195 -4.75 -2.81 -26.53
CA ALA A 195 -4.17 -4.00 -25.91
C ALA A 195 -4.81 -5.29 -26.45
N LEU A 196 -6.14 -5.34 -26.57
CA LEU A 196 -6.89 -6.48 -27.11
C LEU A 196 -6.64 -6.72 -28.61
N GLU A 197 -6.39 -5.66 -29.39
CA GLU A 197 -6.01 -5.78 -30.80
C GLU A 197 -4.61 -6.41 -30.96
N ARG A 198 -3.68 -6.12 -30.05
CA ARG A 198 -2.33 -6.73 -30.06
C ARG A 198 -2.34 -8.17 -29.56
N ASP A 199 -3.12 -8.44 -28.51
CA ASP A 199 -3.25 -9.76 -27.89
C ASP A 199 -4.67 -9.94 -27.35
N PRO A 200 -5.56 -10.65 -28.09
CA PRO A 200 -6.95 -10.90 -27.65
C PRO A 200 -7.04 -11.68 -26.32
N ASP A 201 -6.01 -12.47 -25.99
CA ASP A 201 -5.94 -13.27 -24.77
C ASP A 201 -5.17 -12.55 -23.63
N CYS A 202 -4.86 -11.29 -23.80
CA CYS A 202 -4.13 -10.48 -22.82
C CYS A 202 -4.74 -10.62 -21.41
N SER A 203 -3.93 -11.07 -20.46
CA SER A 203 -4.33 -11.24 -19.05
C SER A 203 -4.42 -9.93 -18.27
N GLY A 204 -3.99 -8.83 -18.87
CA GLY A 204 -3.92 -7.51 -18.27
C GLY A 204 -2.71 -7.29 -17.38
N SER A 205 -2.44 -6.02 -17.09
CA SER A 205 -1.44 -5.60 -16.11
C SER A 205 -1.95 -4.41 -15.30
N LEU A 206 -1.34 -4.14 -14.15
CA LEU A 206 -1.73 -2.99 -13.34
C LEU A 206 -1.48 -1.67 -14.09
N GLY A 207 -0.36 -1.55 -14.81
CA GLY A 207 -0.05 -0.37 -15.62
C GLY A 207 -1.08 -0.12 -16.73
N LEU A 208 -1.62 -1.18 -17.35
CA LEU A 208 -2.70 -1.03 -18.34
C LEU A 208 -4.01 -0.60 -17.69
N ALA A 209 -4.37 -1.18 -16.54
CA ALA A 209 -5.58 -0.78 -15.81
C ALA A 209 -5.49 0.69 -15.33
N ILE A 210 -4.29 1.17 -14.96
CA ILE A 210 -4.03 2.59 -14.68
C ILE A 210 -4.30 3.44 -15.92
N SER A 211 -3.75 3.04 -17.09
CA SER A 211 -3.99 3.77 -18.35
C SER A 211 -5.48 3.91 -18.65
N GLU A 212 -6.26 2.83 -18.50
CA GLU A 212 -7.71 2.86 -18.73
C GLU A 212 -8.44 3.79 -17.74
N ALA A 213 -8.10 3.73 -16.46
CA ALA A 213 -8.71 4.59 -15.44
C ALA A 213 -8.37 6.07 -15.63
N VAL A 214 -7.12 6.39 -15.96
CA VAL A 214 -6.67 7.78 -16.24
C VAL A 214 -7.33 8.30 -17.52
N GLU A 215 -7.42 7.47 -18.58
CA GLU A 215 -8.10 7.84 -19.82
C GLU A 215 -9.56 8.26 -19.57
N MET A 216 -10.29 7.52 -18.73
CA MET A 216 -11.66 7.87 -18.35
C MET A 216 -11.75 9.19 -17.60
N ALA A 217 -10.83 9.47 -16.66
CA ALA A 217 -10.81 10.74 -15.96
C ALA A 217 -10.51 11.92 -16.90
N LEU A 218 -9.59 11.74 -17.85
CA LEU A 218 -9.23 12.77 -18.83
C LEU A 218 -10.34 13.04 -19.86
N GLN A 219 -11.25 12.08 -20.10
CA GLN A 219 -12.41 12.27 -20.99
C GLN A 219 -13.53 13.07 -20.32
N HIS A 220 -13.57 13.14 -18.99
CA HIS A 220 -14.62 13.80 -18.19
C HIS A 220 -14.02 14.70 -17.10
N PRO A 221 -13.15 15.67 -17.45
CA PRO A 221 -12.39 16.46 -16.47
C PRO A 221 -13.28 17.42 -15.64
N GLU A 222 -14.51 17.64 -16.03
CA GLU A 222 -15.46 18.50 -15.33
C GLU A 222 -15.96 17.91 -14.02
N ASP A 223 -16.09 16.58 -13.91
CA ASP A 223 -16.72 15.93 -12.75
C ASP A 223 -16.06 14.62 -12.30
N THR A 224 -15.03 14.17 -13.01
CA THR A 224 -14.36 12.87 -12.78
C THR A 224 -12.89 13.07 -12.38
N ARG A 225 -12.41 12.28 -11.41
CA ARG A 225 -10.99 12.22 -11.02
C ARG A 225 -10.54 10.79 -10.82
N TYR A 226 -9.25 10.59 -11.04
CA TYR A 226 -8.56 9.33 -10.80
C TYR A 226 -8.08 9.25 -9.35
N CYS A 227 -8.20 8.06 -8.75
CA CYS A 227 -7.69 7.73 -7.43
C CYS A 227 -6.69 6.57 -7.51
N LEU A 228 -5.65 6.59 -6.68
CA LEU A 228 -4.58 5.60 -6.69
C LEU A 228 -4.32 5.05 -5.28
N GLY A 229 -4.17 3.72 -5.17
CA GLY A 229 -4.04 3.02 -3.89
C GLY A 229 -2.62 2.83 -3.37
N SER A 230 -1.58 3.35 -4.04
CA SER A 230 -0.17 3.28 -3.61
C SER A 230 0.71 4.23 -4.41
N VAL A 231 2.03 4.21 -4.22
CA VAL A 231 3.08 4.92 -4.97
C VAL A 231 3.18 6.42 -4.65
N LEU A 232 2.08 7.18 -4.78
CA LEU A 232 2.09 8.64 -4.65
C LEU A 232 2.30 9.09 -3.20
N ASN A 233 2.88 10.28 -3.04
CA ASN A 233 3.27 10.80 -1.72
C ASN A 233 2.06 11.04 -0.81
N HIS A 234 0.94 11.57 -1.33
CA HIS A 234 -0.29 11.75 -0.54
C HIS A 234 -0.87 10.41 -0.07
N VAL A 235 -0.76 9.35 -0.89
CA VAL A 235 -1.19 8.00 -0.48
C VAL A 235 -0.33 7.49 0.67
N ILE A 236 0.99 7.63 0.56
CA ILE A 236 1.97 7.26 1.59
C ILE A 236 1.74 8.06 2.87
N LEU A 237 1.50 9.36 2.75
CA LEU A 237 1.18 10.28 3.84
C LEU A 237 -0.02 9.77 4.65
N HIS A 238 -1.15 9.48 4.00
CA HIS A 238 -2.37 9.01 4.66
C HIS A 238 -2.16 7.69 5.43
N GLN A 239 -1.27 6.83 4.97
CA GLN A 239 -0.98 5.57 5.64
C GLN A 239 -0.20 5.71 6.95
N THR A 240 0.42 6.86 7.21
CA THR A 240 1.27 7.04 8.41
C THR A 240 0.52 6.96 9.74
N VAL A 241 -0.81 7.03 9.74
CA VAL A 241 -1.65 6.72 10.90
C VAL A 241 -1.36 5.33 11.47
N ILE A 242 -0.97 4.37 10.62
CA ILE A 242 -0.60 3.00 11.02
C ILE A 242 0.58 3.03 11.99
N GLY A 243 1.66 3.67 11.58
CA GLY A 243 2.90 3.73 12.35
C GLY A 243 2.81 4.67 13.54
N GLN A 244 2.05 5.77 13.44
CA GLN A 244 1.83 6.67 14.57
C GLN A 244 1.11 5.94 15.72
N GLU A 245 0.04 5.17 15.42
CA GLU A 245 -0.60 4.31 16.41
C GLU A 245 0.36 3.23 16.93
N ALA A 246 1.13 2.60 16.02
CA ALA A 246 2.04 1.52 16.40
C ALA A 246 3.16 2.00 17.34
N VAL A 247 3.69 3.22 17.16
CA VAL A 247 4.68 3.82 18.08
C VAL A 247 4.08 3.92 19.48
N ALA A 248 2.89 4.52 19.63
CA ALA A 248 2.24 4.64 20.93
C ALA A 248 1.91 3.26 21.55
N GLN A 249 1.51 2.29 20.73
CA GLN A 249 1.19 0.93 21.19
C GLN A 249 2.44 0.15 21.59
N MET A 250 3.57 0.31 20.91
CA MET A 250 4.85 -0.28 21.31
C MET A 250 5.35 0.30 22.64
N GLU A 251 5.15 1.61 22.86
CA GLU A 251 5.43 2.24 24.15
C GLU A 251 4.53 1.67 25.27
N MET A 252 3.22 1.49 25.00
CA MET A 252 2.32 0.81 25.94
C MET A 252 2.75 -0.64 26.25
N ALA A 253 3.33 -1.33 25.28
CA ALA A 253 3.86 -2.68 25.47
C ALA A 253 5.21 -2.71 26.22
N GLY A 254 5.79 -1.54 26.52
CA GLY A 254 7.13 -1.42 27.11
C GLY A 254 8.23 -2.00 26.20
N ALA A 255 8.06 -1.90 24.87
CA ALA A 255 8.95 -2.47 23.87
C ALA A 255 9.32 -1.44 22.79
N GLU A 256 10.52 -1.54 22.24
CA GLU A 256 10.97 -0.81 21.06
C GLU A 256 11.40 -1.81 20.00
N PRO A 257 11.00 -1.67 18.73
CA PRO A 257 11.40 -2.61 17.71
C PRO A 257 12.86 -2.40 17.29
N ASP A 258 13.61 -3.50 17.14
CA ASP A 258 14.92 -3.51 16.46
C ASP A 258 14.75 -3.48 14.94
N VAL A 259 13.63 -4.04 14.45
CA VAL A 259 13.31 -4.07 13.04
C VAL A 259 11.80 -3.91 12.79
N VAL A 260 11.46 -3.06 11.81
CA VAL A 260 10.10 -2.82 11.33
C VAL A 260 9.99 -3.31 9.88
N ILE A 261 9.01 -4.16 9.59
CA ILE A 261 8.90 -4.89 8.32
C ILE A 261 7.55 -4.62 7.67
N GLY A 262 7.55 -4.32 6.38
CA GLY A 262 6.33 -4.22 5.57
C GLY A 262 6.47 -4.91 4.23
N CYS A 263 5.41 -5.56 3.73
CA CYS A 263 5.38 -6.05 2.36
C CYS A 263 5.33 -4.86 1.39
N PHE A 264 5.90 -5.02 0.19
CA PHE A 264 6.13 -3.93 -0.74
C PHE A 264 5.56 -4.19 -2.13
N GLY A 265 4.51 -3.44 -2.48
CA GLY A 265 4.02 -3.25 -3.85
C GLY A 265 4.53 -1.91 -4.39
N GLY A 266 3.73 -0.85 -4.30
CA GLY A 266 4.16 0.54 -4.56
C GLY A 266 4.76 1.26 -3.36
N GLY A 267 4.58 0.73 -2.14
CA GLY A 267 5.22 1.25 -0.92
C GLY A 267 4.28 1.74 0.18
N SER A 268 2.98 1.90 -0.06
CA SER A 268 2.06 2.54 0.89
C SER A 268 1.96 1.81 2.24
N ASN A 269 1.82 0.48 2.22
CA ASN A 269 1.78 -0.34 3.43
C ASN A 269 3.10 -0.29 4.22
N PHE A 270 4.22 -0.45 3.53
CA PHE A 270 5.55 -0.39 4.12
C PHE A 270 5.82 0.97 4.78
N ALA A 271 5.59 2.04 4.03
CA ALA A 271 5.80 3.41 4.48
C ALA A 271 4.85 3.79 5.64
N GLY A 272 3.59 3.36 5.55
CA GLY A 272 2.59 3.64 6.57
C GLY A 272 3.00 3.18 7.96
N LEU A 273 3.54 1.95 8.08
CA LEU A 273 4.09 1.47 9.34
C LEU A 273 5.49 2.05 9.61
N GLY A 274 6.38 2.04 8.61
CA GLY A 274 7.81 2.26 8.79
C GLY A 274 8.21 3.71 9.02
N PHE A 275 7.54 4.69 8.39
CA PHE A 275 7.98 6.08 8.42
C PHE A 275 7.93 6.75 9.80
N PRO A 276 6.90 6.55 10.63
CA PRO A 276 6.94 7.07 12.01
C PRO A 276 8.08 6.47 12.86
N PHE A 277 8.51 5.24 12.60
CA PHE A 277 9.70 4.65 13.23
C PHE A 277 11.00 5.18 12.61
N LEU A 278 11.05 5.38 11.29
CA LEU A 278 12.21 6.00 10.63
C LEU A 278 12.41 7.44 11.12
N ARG A 279 11.33 8.18 11.42
CA ARG A 279 11.44 9.49 12.08
C ARG A 279 12.22 9.40 13.37
N ARG A 280 12.01 8.37 14.19
CA ARG A 280 12.77 8.17 15.45
C ARG A 280 14.26 8.02 15.18
N ASN A 281 14.66 7.37 14.07
CA ASN A 281 16.05 7.32 13.66
C ASN A 281 16.58 8.71 13.28
N LEU A 282 15.84 9.42 12.41
CA LEU A 282 16.28 10.69 11.83
C LEU A 282 16.31 11.84 12.84
N VAL A 283 15.35 11.86 13.79
CA VAL A 283 15.14 12.99 14.71
C VAL A 283 15.61 12.67 16.13
N GLU A 284 15.47 11.42 16.59
CA GLU A 284 15.75 11.01 17.96
C GLU A 284 17.03 10.17 18.08
N GLY A 285 17.72 9.90 16.96
CA GLY A 285 18.98 9.13 16.96
C GLY A 285 18.81 7.65 17.31
N ARG A 286 17.61 7.07 17.08
CA ARG A 286 17.39 5.62 17.22
C ARG A 286 18.04 4.88 16.06
N ASN A 287 18.15 3.56 16.19
CA ASN A 287 18.75 2.69 15.18
C ASN A 287 17.81 1.51 14.88
N ILE A 288 16.61 1.81 14.38
CA ILE A 288 15.59 0.83 14.01
C ILE A 288 15.76 0.48 12.54
N ARG A 289 15.94 -0.78 12.20
CA ARG A 289 15.99 -1.23 10.81
C ARG A 289 14.60 -1.20 10.19
N ILE A 290 14.45 -0.62 8.99
CA ILE A 290 13.19 -0.50 8.28
C ILE A 290 13.30 -1.31 6.98
N VAL A 291 12.57 -2.42 6.89
CA VAL A 291 12.77 -3.45 5.85
C VAL A 291 11.55 -3.58 4.97
N ALA A 292 11.71 -3.30 3.68
CA ALA A 292 10.72 -3.53 2.63
C ALA A 292 10.88 -4.95 2.07
N VAL A 293 9.77 -5.68 1.92
CA VAL A 293 9.80 -7.06 1.42
C VAL A 293 8.93 -7.21 0.19
N GLU A 294 9.56 -7.46 -0.93
CA GLU A 294 8.93 -7.62 -2.24
C GLU A 294 8.95 -9.08 -2.74
N PRO A 295 8.08 -9.47 -3.69
CA PRO A 295 8.17 -10.80 -4.30
C PRO A 295 9.38 -10.90 -5.23
N SER A 296 10.05 -12.04 -5.23
CA SER A 296 11.19 -12.32 -6.13
C SER A 296 10.80 -12.32 -7.62
N SER A 297 9.51 -12.44 -7.93
CA SER A 297 8.94 -12.33 -9.28
C SER A 297 8.70 -10.89 -9.74
N CYS A 298 8.78 -9.92 -8.84
CA CYS A 298 8.65 -8.48 -9.15
C CYS A 298 9.62 -7.64 -8.28
N PRO A 299 10.96 -7.84 -8.45
CA PRO A 299 11.99 -7.38 -7.52
C PRO A 299 12.49 -5.97 -7.87
N LYS A 300 11.60 -4.97 -7.87
CA LYS A 300 11.91 -3.60 -8.27
C LYS A 300 12.92 -2.89 -7.36
N LEU A 301 12.86 -3.14 -6.04
CA LEU A 301 13.80 -2.53 -5.09
C LEU A 301 15.16 -3.21 -5.09
N THR A 302 15.20 -4.55 -5.23
CA THR A 302 16.43 -5.34 -5.13
C THR A 302 17.15 -5.54 -6.46
N ARG A 303 16.45 -5.44 -7.60
CA ARG A 303 17.01 -5.65 -8.94
C ARG A 303 16.62 -4.58 -9.97
N GLY A 304 15.72 -3.65 -9.62
CA GLY A 304 15.33 -2.54 -10.48
C GLY A 304 16.42 -1.47 -10.57
N THR A 305 16.25 -0.54 -11.49
CA THR A 305 17.13 0.62 -11.70
C THR A 305 16.44 1.88 -11.18
N PHE A 306 17.19 2.74 -10.48
CA PHE A 306 16.69 4.07 -10.10
C PHE A 306 16.73 5.01 -11.30
N GLN A 307 15.56 5.36 -11.83
CA GLN A 307 15.42 6.25 -12.98
C GLN A 307 14.01 6.88 -13.00
N TYR A 308 13.81 7.85 -13.88
CA TYR A 308 12.47 8.31 -14.21
C TYR A 308 11.72 7.29 -15.06
N ASP A 309 10.51 6.93 -14.66
CA ASP A 309 9.67 6.01 -15.40
C ASP A 309 8.17 6.39 -15.27
N PHE A 310 7.34 5.88 -16.18
CA PHE A 310 5.91 6.08 -16.14
C PHE A 310 5.24 5.22 -15.06
N GLY A 311 4.16 5.73 -14.49
CA GLY A 311 3.28 4.96 -13.61
C GLY A 311 2.40 3.97 -14.36
N ASP A 312 2.16 4.20 -15.66
CA ASP A 312 1.24 3.47 -16.53
C ASP A 312 1.86 3.08 -17.87
N VAL A 313 1.23 2.12 -18.57
CA VAL A 313 1.76 1.59 -19.84
C VAL A 313 1.63 2.57 -21.00
N ALA A 314 0.53 3.37 -21.05
CA ALA A 314 0.27 4.31 -22.13
C ALA A 314 1.02 5.66 -22.00
N GLY A 315 1.64 5.91 -20.84
CA GLY A 315 2.40 7.14 -20.60
C GLY A 315 1.53 8.39 -20.36
N PHE A 316 0.33 8.20 -19.80
CA PHE A 316 -0.56 9.31 -19.43
C PHE A 316 -0.15 9.96 -18.11
N THR A 317 0.52 9.20 -17.24
CA THR A 317 0.98 9.70 -15.95
C THR A 317 2.29 10.48 -16.08
N PRO A 318 2.61 11.39 -15.13
CA PRO A 318 3.93 11.98 -15.03
C PRO A 318 5.04 10.92 -14.91
N LEU A 319 6.23 11.26 -15.35
CA LEU A 319 7.44 10.49 -15.07
C LEU A 319 7.82 10.69 -13.59
N LEU A 320 7.92 9.60 -12.85
CA LEU A 320 8.29 9.60 -11.45
C LEU A 320 9.72 9.07 -11.26
N PRO A 321 10.54 9.67 -10.38
CA PRO A 321 11.83 9.11 -10.01
C PRO A 321 11.60 7.89 -9.11
N MET A 322 11.97 6.70 -9.58
CA MET A 322 11.67 5.46 -8.90
C MET A 322 12.69 4.35 -9.16
N TYR A 323 12.79 3.40 -8.24
CA TYR A 323 13.31 2.09 -8.59
C TYR A 323 12.25 1.35 -9.40
N THR A 324 12.61 0.91 -10.61
CA THR A 324 11.68 0.33 -11.58
C THR A 324 12.28 -0.85 -12.32
N LEU A 325 11.41 -1.75 -12.77
CA LEU A 325 11.71 -2.84 -13.72
C LEU A 325 11.37 -2.45 -15.17
N GLY A 326 10.83 -1.21 -15.36
CA GLY A 326 10.27 -0.73 -16.63
C GLY A 326 8.73 -0.75 -16.60
N HIS A 327 8.09 0.32 -17.11
CA HIS A 327 6.62 0.44 -17.11
C HIS A 327 5.91 -0.58 -18.01
N ASP A 328 6.62 -1.23 -18.90
CA ASP A 328 6.18 -2.34 -19.76
C ASP A 328 6.42 -3.73 -19.15
N PHE A 329 7.05 -3.80 -17.96
CA PHE A 329 7.33 -5.06 -17.26
C PHE A 329 6.04 -5.81 -16.94
N GLN A 330 5.99 -7.08 -17.31
CA GLN A 330 4.87 -7.99 -17.04
C GLN A 330 5.25 -8.96 -15.91
N PRO A 331 4.75 -8.73 -14.68
CA PRO A 331 5.00 -9.65 -13.58
C PRO A 331 4.33 -11.01 -13.84
N SER A 332 4.99 -12.09 -13.44
CA SER A 332 4.38 -13.41 -13.47
C SER A 332 3.16 -13.50 -12.54
N ASP A 333 2.29 -14.49 -12.81
CA ASP A 333 1.08 -14.72 -12.02
C ASP A 333 1.43 -15.27 -10.64
N ILE A 334 1.39 -14.39 -9.65
CA ILE A 334 1.51 -14.74 -8.23
C ILE A 334 0.22 -14.39 -7.49
N HIS A 335 -0.06 -15.10 -6.42
CA HIS A 335 -1.27 -14.86 -5.61
C HIS A 335 -1.26 -13.49 -4.90
N ALA A 336 -0.07 -12.96 -4.58
CA ALA A 336 0.11 -11.61 -4.02
C ALA A 336 -0.07 -10.52 -5.10
N GLY A 337 -1.24 -10.46 -5.72
CA GLY A 337 -1.54 -9.56 -6.84
C GLY A 337 -1.33 -8.07 -6.53
N GLY A 338 -1.49 -7.65 -5.28
CA GLY A 338 -1.22 -6.28 -4.82
C GLY A 338 0.25 -5.89 -4.80
N LEU A 339 1.18 -6.85 -4.99
CA LEU A 339 2.62 -6.58 -5.06
C LEU A 339 3.18 -6.61 -6.50
N ARG A 340 2.32 -6.85 -7.51
CA ARG A 340 2.68 -6.96 -8.93
C ARG A 340 2.74 -5.60 -9.64
N TYR A 341 3.51 -4.67 -9.10
CA TYR A 341 3.71 -3.35 -9.71
C TYR A 341 5.19 -3.13 -10.00
N HIS A 342 5.50 -2.61 -11.20
CA HIS A 342 6.86 -2.49 -11.74
C HIS A 342 7.71 -1.46 -11.00
N GLY A 343 7.11 -0.44 -10.36
CA GLY A 343 7.80 0.71 -9.78
C GLY A 343 7.61 0.85 -8.26
N ALA A 344 8.43 1.68 -7.66
CA ALA A 344 8.38 2.02 -6.25
C ALA A 344 8.08 3.51 -6.05
N GLY A 345 7.34 3.87 -5.02
CA GLY A 345 7.07 5.28 -4.68
C GLY A 345 8.36 6.10 -4.57
N SER A 346 8.33 7.34 -5.05
CA SER A 346 9.50 8.22 -5.14
C SER A 346 10.17 8.46 -3.80
N ILE A 347 9.40 8.66 -2.73
CA ILE A 347 9.93 8.82 -1.36
C ILE A 347 10.70 7.57 -0.93
N VAL A 348 10.10 6.38 -1.09
CA VAL A 348 10.76 5.12 -0.70
C VAL A 348 12.00 4.88 -1.54
N SER A 349 11.94 5.18 -2.83
CA SER A 349 13.08 5.05 -3.75
C SER A 349 14.25 5.94 -3.33
N GLN A 350 13.98 7.19 -2.91
CA GLN A 350 15.01 8.08 -2.39
C GLN A 350 15.60 7.56 -1.08
N LEU A 351 14.75 7.11 -0.14
CA LEU A 351 15.20 6.56 1.16
C LEU A 351 16.07 5.30 0.98
N LEU A 352 15.72 4.43 0.03
CA LEU A 352 16.53 3.25 -0.30
C LEU A 352 17.88 3.66 -0.90
N LYS A 353 17.88 4.62 -1.82
CA LYS A 353 19.11 5.17 -2.41
C LYS A 353 20.04 5.79 -1.37
N ASP A 354 19.47 6.41 -0.34
CA ASP A 354 20.20 7.01 0.76
C ASP A 354 20.64 5.98 1.84
N GLY A 355 20.26 4.70 1.68
CA GLY A 355 20.60 3.64 2.65
C GLY A 355 19.84 3.73 3.98
N LEU A 356 18.72 4.49 4.02
CA LEU A 356 17.90 4.68 5.22
C LEU A 356 16.84 3.59 5.41
N VAL A 357 16.57 2.80 4.37
CA VAL A 357 15.71 1.62 4.40
C VAL A 357 16.39 0.46 3.69
N GLU A 358 16.01 -0.77 4.06
CA GLU A 358 16.50 -2.00 3.45
C GLU A 358 15.44 -2.61 2.54
N ALA A 359 15.86 -3.38 1.54
CA ALA A 359 14.97 -4.15 0.68
C ALA A 359 15.36 -5.63 0.65
N ARG A 360 14.34 -6.51 0.64
CA ARG A 360 14.50 -7.96 0.47
C ARG A 360 13.48 -8.49 -0.50
N SER A 361 13.86 -9.50 -1.29
CA SER A 361 12.93 -10.23 -2.15
C SER A 361 12.78 -11.68 -1.68
N LEU A 362 11.54 -12.20 -1.67
CA LEU A 362 11.23 -13.55 -1.21
C LEU A 362 10.39 -14.31 -2.24
N PRO A 363 10.60 -15.62 -2.41
CA PRO A 363 9.82 -16.46 -3.31
C PRO A 363 8.44 -16.78 -2.72
N GLN A 364 7.42 -16.90 -3.58
CA GLN A 364 6.04 -17.19 -3.18
C GLN A 364 5.90 -18.46 -2.32
N THR A 365 6.63 -19.52 -2.64
CA THR A 365 6.59 -20.78 -1.90
C THR A 365 6.95 -20.60 -0.43
N GLU A 366 7.95 -19.79 -0.14
CA GLU A 366 8.36 -19.48 1.24
C GLU A 366 7.31 -18.59 1.93
N THR A 367 6.83 -17.56 1.23
CA THR A 367 5.89 -16.61 1.84
C THR A 367 4.55 -17.26 2.15
N LEU A 368 4.02 -18.13 1.27
CA LEU A 368 2.78 -18.86 1.55
C LEU A 368 2.94 -19.86 2.70
N ALA A 369 4.07 -20.58 2.77
CA ALA A 369 4.37 -21.46 3.91
C ALA A 369 4.41 -20.69 5.23
N ALA A 370 5.00 -19.47 5.24
CA ALA A 370 4.99 -18.58 6.39
C ALA A 370 3.58 -18.12 6.78
N GLY A 371 2.74 -17.82 5.78
CA GLY A 371 1.34 -17.46 5.99
C GLY A 371 0.53 -18.60 6.61
N ILE A 372 0.74 -19.83 6.16
CA ILE A 372 0.12 -21.04 6.72
C ILE A 372 0.57 -21.26 8.17
N LEU A 373 1.87 -21.11 8.46
CA LEU A 373 2.38 -21.21 9.83
C LEU A 373 1.75 -20.16 10.73
N PHE A 374 1.69 -18.89 10.27
CA PHE A 374 1.07 -17.80 11.02
C PHE A 374 -0.43 -18.07 11.28
N ALA A 375 -1.17 -18.56 10.28
CA ALA A 375 -2.58 -18.90 10.45
C ALA A 375 -2.78 -20.01 11.49
N LYS A 376 -1.91 -21.04 11.50
CA LYS A 376 -1.96 -22.13 12.48
C LYS A 376 -1.60 -21.68 13.91
N THR A 377 -0.75 -20.69 14.06
CA THR A 377 -0.24 -20.27 15.38
C THR A 377 -1.00 -19.09 15.97
N GLU A 378 -1.48 -18.15 15.15
CA GLU A 378 -2.19 -16.96 15.61
C GLU A 378 -3.69 -16.94 15.27
N GLY A 379 -4.18 -17.90 14.49
CA GLY A 379 -5.60 -18.04 14.14
C GLY A 379 -6.11 -17.00 13.12
N ILE A 380 -5.21 -16.26 12.47
CA ILE A 380 -5.54 -15.25 11.47
C ILE A 380 -5.00 -15.69 10.11
N ILE A 381 -5.85 -15.78 9.10
CA ILE A 381 -5.44 -16.06 7.73
C ILE A 381 -5.00 -14.73 7.09
N PRO A 382 -3.71 -14.55 6.78
CA PRO A 382 -3.22 -13.30 6.19
C PRO A 382 -3.54 -13.22 4.70
N ALA A 383 -3.64 -12.01 4.15
CA ALA A 383 -3.63 -11.82 2.70
C ALA A 383 -2.30 -12.35 2.12
N PRO A 384 -2.27 -12.89 0.88
CA PRO A 384 -1.04 -13.37 0.24
C PRO A 384 0.07 -12.32 0.19
N GLU A 385 -0.27 -11.05 0.11
CA GLU A 385 0.67 -9.92 0.20
C GLU A 385 1.36 -9.87 1.56
N SER A 386 0.59 -9.99 2.64
CA SER A 386 1.09 -9.89 4.02
C SER A 386 2.06 -11.01 4.39
N THR A 387 1.96 -12.15 3.71
CA THR A 387 2.84 -13.30 3.94
C THR A 387 4.32 -12.98 3.71
N HIS A 388 4.62 -11.98 2.87
CA HIS A 388 5.99 -11.53 2.62
C HIS A 388 6.61 -10.89 3.88
N ALA A 389 5.84 -10.05 4.58
CA ALA A 389 6.29 -9.47 5.85
C ALA A 389 6.40 -10.53 6.95
N ILE A 390 5.48 -11.49 7.00
CA ILE A 390 5.51 -12.61 7.94
C ILE A 390 6.75 -13.48 7.70
N ALA A 391 7.05 -13.83 6.46
CA ALA A 391 8.23 -14.65 6.12
C ALA A 391 9.54 -13.94 6.52
N ALA A 392 9.64 -12.65 6.27
CA ALA A 392 10.80 -11.87 6.70
C ALA A 392 10.90 -11.77 8.23
N ALA A 393 9.78 -11.62 8.95
CA ALA A 393 9.76 -11.64 10.42
C ALA A 393 10.20 -13.00 10.97
N ILE A 394 9.79 -14.11 10.34
CA ILE A 394 10.25 -15.46 10.70
C ILE A 394 11.76 -15.60 10.50
N ARG A 395 12.31 -15.10 9.38
CA ARG A 395 13.76 -15.11 9.14
C ARG A 395 14.52 -14.34 10.22
N GLU A 396 14.06 -13.14 10.58
CA GLU A 396 14.67 -12.35 11.67
C GLU A 396 14.61 -13.08 13.02
N ALA A 397 13.48 -13.76 13.29
CA ALA A 397 13.31 -14.51 14.53
C ALA A 397 14.20 -15.76 14.60
N LEU A 398 14.38 -16.48 13.49
CA LEU A 398 15.28 -17.62 13.39
C LEU A 398 16.75 -17.18 13.49
N GLN A 399 17.11 -16.06 12.87
CA GLN A 399 18.44 -15.48 13.00
C GLN A 399 18.73 -15.11 14.46
N ALA A 400 17.77 -14.47 15.16
CA ALA A 400 17.90 -14.16 16.60
C ALA A 400 18.12 -15.42 17.44
N LYS A 401 17.48 -16.54 17.07
CA LYS A 401 17.66 -17.85 17.71
C LYS A 401 19.06 -18.41 17.48
N GLU A 402 19.55 -18.35 16.24
CA GLU A 402 20.90 -18.83 15.89
C GLU A 402 22.01 -18.01 16.60
N GLU A 403 21.82 -16.69 16.67
CA GLU A 403 22.73 -15.76 17.35
C GLU A 403 22.60 -15.81 18.88
N GLY A 404 21.53 -16.41 19.43
CA GLY A 404 21.23 -16.40 20.86
C GLY A 404 20.92 -15.01 21.42
N THR A 405 20.56 -14.05 20.56
CA THR A 405 20.36 -12.64 20.94
C THR A 405 18.87 -12.28 20.83
N PRO A 406 18.22 -11.81 21.92
CA PRO A 406 16.83 -11.32 21.85
C PRO A 406 16.70 -10.18 20.85
N ARG A 407 15.60 -10.18 20.09
CA ARG A 407 15.26 -9.16 19.10
C ARG A 407 13.77 -8.86 19.15
N THR A 408 13.40 -7.59 19.06
CA THR A 408 11.99 -7.17 18.95
C THR A 408 11.68 -6.87 17.47
N ILE A 409 10.74 -7.62 16.92
CA ILE A 409 10.36 -7.57 15.52
C ILE A 409 8.94 -7.03 15.44
N LEU A 410 8.71 -6.01 14.60
CA LEU A 410 7.39 -5.48 14.30
C LEU A 410 7.13 -5.60 12.81
N PHE A 411 5.99 -6.19 12.42
CA PHE A 411 5.57 -6.20 11.02
C PHE A 411 4.12 -5.72 10.83
N ASN A 412 3.79 -5.30 9.61
CA ASN A 412 2.43 -4.94 9.24
C ASN A 412 1.67 -6.14 8.69
N LEU A 413 0.59 -6.55 9.38
CA LEU A 413 -0.41 -7.45 8.83
C LEU A 413 -1.37 -6.63 7.96
N SER A 414 -0.97 -6.38 6.73
CA SER A 414 -1.55 -5.38 5.83
C SER A 414 -2.94 -5.74 5.30
N GLY A 415 -3.33 -7.01 5.36
CA GLY A 415 -4.62 -7.45 4.84
C GLY A 415 -5.04 -8.86 5.31
N ASN A 416 -6.35 -9.10 5.18
CA ASN A 416 -7.04 -10.32 5.49
C ASN A 416 -7.11 -11.24 4.26
N GLY A 417 -6.91 -12.55 4.46
CA GLY A 417 -6.90 -13.56 3.40
C GLY A 417 -8.17 -14.42 3.30
N VAL A 418 -9.20 -14.12 4.10
CA VAL A 418 -10.40 -14.98 4.14
C VAL A 418 -11.11 -15.10 2.78
N ILE A 419 -11.03 -14.10 1.93
CA ILE A 419 -11.60 -14.14 0.58
C ILE A 419 -10.57 -14.47 -0.51
N ASP A 420 -9.33 -14.77 -0.11
CA ASP A 420 -8.23 -15.20 -1.00
C ASP A 420 -7.75 -16.63 -0.65
N LEU A 421 -8.62 -17.46 -0.05
CA LEU A 421 -8.27 -18.79 0.49
C LEU A 421 -7.67 -19.75 -0.54
N TYR A 422 -8.10 -19.66 -1.80
CA TYR A 422 -7.56 -20.50 -2.87
C TYR A 422 -6.03 -20.34 -3.05
N ALA A 423 -5.45 -19.22 -2.60
CA ALA A 423 -3.99 -19.03 -2.63
C ALA A 423 -3.24 -20.02 -1.71
N TYR A 424 -3.94 -20.61 -0.75
CA TYR A 424 -3.41 -21.55 0.24
C TYR A 424 -3.75 -23.02 -0.04
N GLU A 425 -4.44 -23.31 -1.14
CA GLU A 425 -4.91 -24.65 -1.50
C GLU A 425 -3.79 -25.54 -2.07
N GLN A 426 -2.56 -25.07 -2.19
CA GLN A 426 -1.41 -25.76 -2.80
C GLN A 426 -0.72 -26.74 -1.86
#